data_ad76231179fe29fa7826e930ed50e803
#
_entry.id   ad76231179fe29fa7826e930ed50e803
#
_cell.length_a   1.000
_cell.length_b   1.000
_cell.length_c   1.000
_cell.angle_alpha   90.00
_cell.angle_beta   90.00
_cell.angle_gamma   90.00
#
_symmetry.space_group_name_H-M   'P 1'
#
loop_
_entity.id
_entity.type
_entity.pdbx_description
1 polymer ?
#
loop_
_entity_poly.entity_id
_entity_poly.type
_entity_poly.pdbx_seq_one_letter_code
_entity_poly.pdbx_strand_id
1 'polypeptide(L)'
;MLDPATPSGETSPCLEPREEILSLWRAFDPLSFESRSRALRLGEIIPVVSGGPYRPDGEIAVVLDGCLLLDDGKRGTHCGVAAAGDLIDIAGGSPGLWLSNGLVYRAPVAAFCREAGEEGVQFLLAGGLKRLKSMEARLRCAMSHGAVSRVASFLLDIHRATGGFEIALSQSNIGALLSLRRSSINQACQSLRAAGALRTVRGRILLKDEAVLASLACCHYRPRSPAFAEAIAAEAA
;
A
#
# COMPACT_ATOMS: atom_id res chain seq x y z
N MET A 1 -38.16 -13.40 -21.68
CA MET A 1 -37.41 -14.40 -20.93
C MET A 1 -35.93 -14.14 -21.25
N LEU A 2 -35.24 -13.43 -20.38
CA LEU A 2 -33.80 -13.15 -20.49
C LEU A 2 -33.15 -13.83 -19.29
N ASP A 3 -32.31 -14.84 -19.55
CA ASP A 3 -31.51 -15.53 -18.56
C ASP A 3 -30.54 -14.57 -17.87
N PRO A 4 -30.44 -14.56 -16.55
CA PRO A 4 -29.41 -13.81 -15.85
C PRO A 4 -28.08 -14.58 -15.95
N ALA A 5 -27.14 -13.99 -16.67
CA ALA A 5 -25.76 -14.45 -16.72
C ALA A 5 -25.18 -14.49 -15.32
N THR A 6 -24.85 -15.67 -14.84
CA THR A 6 -24.09 -15.95 -13.63
C THR A 6 -22.72 -15.28 -13.74
N PRO A 7 -22.28 -14.47 -12.77
CA PRO A 7 -20.91 -13.99 -12.77
C PRO A 7 -19.99 -15.19 -12.46
N SER A 8 -19.12 -15.51 -13.40
CA SER A 8 -18.00 -16.44 -13.20
C SER A 8 -17.14 -15.91 -12.04
N GLY A 9 -17.26 -16.59 -10.90
CA GLY A 9 -16.43 -16.34 -9.74
C GLY A 9 -14.97 -16.70 -10.05
N GLU A 10 -14.17 -15.70 -10.39
CA GLU A 10 -12.73 -15.79 -10.21
C GLU A 10 -12.46 -15.79 -8.70
N THR A 11 -12.32 -16.98 -8.16
CA THR A 11 -11.76 -17.20 -6.84
C THR A 11 -10.34 -16.63 -6.87
N SER A 12 -10.15 -15.45 -6.28
CA SER A 12 -8.81 -15.00 -5.89
C SER A 12 -8.09 -16.15 -5.18
N PRO A 13 -6.82 -16.41 -5.52
CA PRO A 13 -6.07 -17.42 -4.80
C PRO A 13 -6.03 -17.02 -3.33
N CYS A 14 -6.77 -17.74 -2.48
CA CYS A 14 -6.50 -17.73 -1.05
C CYS A 14 -5.04 -18.16 -0.91
N LEU A 15 -4.21 -17.31 -0.31
CA LEU A 15 -2.86 -17.68 0.07
C LEU A 15 -2.93 -19.01 0.84
N GLU A 16 -2.02 -19.93 0.54
CA GLU A 16 -1.94 -21.15 1.32
C GLU A 16 -1.64 -20.78 2.79
N PRO A 17 -2.16 -21.50 3.79
CA PRO A 17 -1.96 -21.19 5.21
C PRO A 17 -0.49 -20.99 5.61
N ARG A 18 0.45 -21.57 4.87
CA ARG A 18 1.90 -21.37 5.04
C ARG A 18 2.37 -19.99 4.60
N GLU A 19 1.81 -19.45 3.53
CA GLU A 19 2.15 -18.12 3.01
C GLU A 19 1.59 -17.02 3.89
N GLU A 20 0.40 -17.20 4.44
CA GLU A 20 -0.19 -16.30 5.45
C GLU A 20 0.69 -16.21 6.70
N ILE A 21 1.14 -17.34 7.21
CA ILE A 21 2.02 -17.41 8.38
C ILE A 21 3.38 -16.74 8.07
N LEU A 22 3.95 -16.95 6.89
CA LEU A 22 5.20 -16.33 6.49
C LEU A 22 5.08 -14.82 6.33
N SER A 23 4.00 -14.34 5.73
CA SER A 23 3.72 -12.90 5.57
C SER A 23 3.56 -12.23 6.92
N LEU A 24 2.81 -12.84 7.82
CA LEU A 24 2.64 -12.39 9.20
C LEU A 24 4.00 -12.38 9.95
N TRP A 25 4.78 -13.45 9.81
CA TRP A 25 6.09 -13.55 10.43
C TRP A 25 7.04 -12.44 9.98
N ARG A 26 7.06 -12.13 8.69
CA ARG A 26 7.87 -11.05 8.10
C ARG A 26 7.39 -9.66 8.53
N ALA A 27 6.08 -9.46 8.64
CA ALA A 27 5.51 -8.18 9.06
C ALA A 27 6.00 -7.76 10.46
N PHE A 28 6.32 -8.74 11.32
CA PHE A 28 6.83 -8.54 12.67
C PHE A 28 8.34 -8.80 12.82
N ASP A 29 9.08 -8.77 11.73
CA ASP A 29 10.54 -9.06 11.69
C ASP A 29 11.39 -8.30 12.73
N PRO A 30 11.08 -7.04 13.08
CA PRO A 30 11.80 -6.35 14.15
C PRO A 30 11.64 -6.93 15.55
N LEU A 31 10.63 -7.79 15.79
CA LEU A 31 10.41 -8.42 17.09
C LEU A 31 11.24 -9.70 17.23
N SER A 32 11.69 -10.03 18.44
CA SER A 32 12.27 -11.32 18.75
C SER A 32 11.29 -12.46 18.48
N PHE A 33 11.79 -13.68 18.34
CA PHE A 33 10.95 -14.87 18.13
C PHE A 33 9.85 -15.00 19.19
N GLU A 34 10.19 -14.77 20.45
CA GLU A 34 9.25 -14.91 21.56
C GLU A 34 8.16 -13.83 21.53
N SER A 35 8.55 -12.55 21.39
CA SER A 35 7.61 -11.42 21.28
C SER A 35 6.71 -11.53 20.06
N ARG A 36 7.26 -11.98 18.93
CA ARG A 36 6.53 -12.26 17.70
C ARG A 36 5.49 -13.36 17.92
N SER A 37 5.88 -14.47 18.53
CA SER A 37 4.96 -15.58 18.81
C SER A 37 3.83 -15.20 19.77
N ARG A 38 4.10 -14.31 20.73
CA ARG A 38 3.05 -13.76 21.61
C ARG A 38 2.11 -12.84 20.85
N ALA A 39 2.66 -11.90 20.06
CA ALA A 39 1.88 -10.99 19.23
C ALA A 39 0.91 -11.75 18.31
N LEU A 40 1.38 -12.85 17.68
CA LEU A 40 0.56 -13.67 16.79
C LEU A 40 -0.64 -14.33 17.48
N ARG A 41 -0.49 -14.71 18.73
CA ARG A 41 -1.59 -15.33 19.50
C ARG A 41 -2.64 -14.36 19.98
N LEU A 42 -2.33 -13.06 19.99
CA LEU A 42 -3.24 -12.02 20.48
C LEU A 42 -4.19 -11.48 19.46
N GLY A 43 -3.80 -11.50 18.21
CA GLY A 43 -4.52 -10.84 17.15
C GLY A 43 -5.26 -11.81 16.23
N GLU A 44 -6.01 -11.21 15.35
CA GLU A 44 -6.78 -11.88 14.33
C GLU A 44 -6.26 -11.54 12.95
N ILE A 45 -6.28 -12.50 12.03
CA ILE A 45 -6.05 -12.29 10.61
C ILE A 45 -7.40 -12.18 9.93
N ILE A 46 -7.66 -11.03 9.33
CA ILE A 46 -8.94 -10.72 8.70
C ILE A 46 -8.73 -10.60 7.20
N PRO A 47 -9.45 -11.41 6.39
CA PRO A 47 -9.45 -11.25 4.95
C PRO A 47 -10.18 -9.96 4.55
N VAL A 48 -9.61 -9.25 3.58
CA VAL A 48 -10.17 -8.02 3.02
C VAL A 48 -10.40 -8.17 1.53
N VAL A 49 -11.39 -7.45 1.03
CA VAL A 49 -11.76 -7.50 -0.39
C VAL A 49 -11.53 -6.16 -1.06
N SER A 50 -11.14 -6.20 -2.33
CA SER A 50 -11.00 -5.01 -3.17
C SER A 50 -12.31 -4.20 -3.19
N GLY A 51 -12.19 -2.88 -3.04
CA GLY A 51 -13.33 -1.97 -2.91
C GLY A 51 -13.93 -1.91 -1.50
N GLY A 52 -13.47 -2.74 -0.57
CA GLY A 52 -13.90 -2.70 0.83
C GLY A 52 -13.33 -1.49 1.57
N PRO A 53 -14.13 -0.83 2.43
CA PRO A 53 -13.63 0.27 3.26
C PRO A 53 -12.76 -0.24 4.41
N TYR A 54 -11.70 0.50 4.73
CA TYR A 54 -10.97 0.35 5.97
C TYR A 54 -11.41 1.45 6.95
N ARG A 55 -11.77 1.06 8.16
CA ARG A 55 -12.11 1.98 9.25
C ARG A 55 -11.23 1.68 10.45
N PRO A 56 -10.45 2.67 10.92
CA PRO A 56 -9.68 2.53 12.14
C PRO A 56 -10.62 2.42 13.33
N ASP A 57 -10.29 1.58 14.29
CA ASP A 57 -11.10 1.33 15.48
C ASP A 57 -10.29 1.37 16.79
N GLY A 58 -9.07 1.88 16.70
CA GLY A 58 -8.18 1.99 17.86
C GLY A 58 -7.40 0.71 18.18
N GLU A 59 -7.42 -0.27 17.31
CA GLU A 59 -6.55 -1.44 17.38
C GLU A 59 -5.25 -1.22 16.60
N ILE A 60 -4.25 -2.06 16.85
CA ILE A 60 -3.11 -2.18 15.94
C ILE A 60 -3.62 -2.85 14.67
N ALA A 61 -3.27 -2.31 13.52
CA ALA A 61 -3.54 -2.94 12.25
C ALA A 61 -2.28 -2.95 11.39
N VAL A 62 -1.89 -4.13 10.91
CA VAL A 62 -0.73 -4.36 10.03
C VAL A 62 -1.20 -5.04 8.75
N VAL A 63 -0.86 -4.49 7.61
CA VAL A 63 -1.14 -5.12 6.31
C VAL A 63 -0.23 -6.32 6.15
N LEU A 64 -0.80 -7.51 5.96
CA LEU A 64 -0.05 -8.73 5.69
C LEU A 64 0.09 -8.98 4.19
N ASP A 65 -0.97 -8.68 3.46
CA ASP A 65 -1.03 -8.79 2.01
C ASP A 65 -2.03 -7.77 1.46
N GLY A 66 -1.84 -7.37 0.20
CA GLY A 66 -2.72 -6.44 -0.49
C GLY A 66 -2.28 -4.98 -0.41
N CYS A 67 -3.15 -4.12 -0.91
CA CYS A 67 -2.91 -2.68 -1.07
C CYS A 67 -4.07 -1.88 -0.47
N LEU A 68 -3.78 -1.06 0.52
CA LEU A 68 -4.71 -0.13 1.14
C LEU A 68 -4.37 1.30 0.77
N LEU A 69 -5.31 2.00 0.16
CA LEU A 69 -5.26 3.43 -0.06
C LEU A 69 -5.79 4.13 1.19
N LEU A 70 -4.94 4.91 1.86
CA LEU A 70 -5.32 5.71 3.03
C LEU A 70 -5.80 7.09 2.59
N ASP A 71 -6.88 7.58 3.17
CA ASP A 71 -7.41 8.92 2.92
C ASP A 71 -7.55 9.74 4.22
N ASP A 72 -7.90 11.02 4.10
CA ASP A 72 -8.07 11.92 5.25
C ASP A 72 -9.46 11.81 5.91
N GLY A 73 -10.31 10.92 5.42
CA GLY A 73 -11.67 10.70 5.90
C GLY A 73 -12.65 11.87 5.71
N LYS A 74 -12.17 13.03 5.29
CA LYS A 74 -12.98 14.25 5.18
C LYS A 74 -13.15 14.74 3.74
N ARG A 75 -12.06 14.74 2.97
CA ARG A 75 -12.03 15.28 1.60
C ARG A 75 -11.70 14.24 0.54
N GLY A 76 -11.46 12.99 0.95
CA GLY A 76 -10.99 11.93 0.06
C GLY A 76 -9.59 12.20 -0.49
N THR A 77 -8.80 13.02 0.21
CA THR A 77 -7.42 13.33 -0.18
C THR A 77 -6.53 12.16 0.25
N HIS A 78 -5.73 11.67 -0.68
CA HIS A 78 -4.82 10.56 -0.42
C HIS A 78 -3.74 10.88 0.61
N CYS A 79 -3.71 10.12 1.69
CA CYS A 79 -2.68 10.18 2.73
C CYS A 79 -1.54 9.19 2.54
N GLY A 80 -1.74 8.17 1.74
CA GLY A 80 -0.72 7.14 1.51
C GLY A 80 -1.27 5.88 0.88
N VAL A 81 -0.34 5.05 0.39
CA VAL A 81 -0.58 3.65 0.05
C VAL A 81 0.12 2.83 1.11
N ALA A 82 -0.57 1.88 1.69
CA ALA A 82 -0.01 0.89 2.60
C ALA A 82 0.02 -0.47 1.91
N ALA A 83 1.11 -1.19 2.12
CA ALA A 83 1.40 -2.50 1.57
C ALA A 83 1.81 -3.48 2.66
N ALA A 84 2.10 -4.71 2.29
CA ALA A 84 2.55 -5.74 3.22
C ALA A 84 3.71 -5.25 4.12
N GLY A 85 3.58 -5.46 5.42
CA GLY A 85 4.50 -5.00 6.45
C GLY A 85 4.30 -3.56 6.92
N ASP A 86 3.29 -2.85 6.41
CA ASP A 86 2.98 -1.50 6.89
C ASP A 86 2.00 -1.52 8.07
N LEU A 87 2.37 -0.81 9.12
CA LEU A 87 1.51 -0.50 10.26
C LEU A 87 0.58 0.64 9.87
N ILE A 88 -0.74 0.37 9.85
CA ILE A 88 -1.75 1.31 9.36
C ILE A 88 -2.59 1.96 10.47
N ASP A 89 -2.68 1.32 11.62
CA ASP A 89 -3.37 1.88 12.78
C ASP A 89 -2.60 1.63 14.07
N ILE A 90 -2.61 2.64 14.92
CA ILE A 90 -2.15 2.62 16.31
C ILE A 90 -3.10 3.55 17.07
N ALA A 91 -4.28 3.09 17.45
CA ALA A 91 -5.24 3.87 18.20
C ALA A 91 -5.79 5.13 17.48
N GLY A 92 -6.19 5.02 16.23
CA GLY A 92 -6.84 6.11 15.48
C GLY A 92 -6.15 6.47 14.16
N GLY A 93 -5.95 5.47 13.33
CA GLY A 93 -5.38 5.63 12.00
C GLY A 93 -6.28 6.42 11.03
N SER A 94 -5.83 6.54 9.80
CA SER A 94 -6.64 7.12 8.72
C SER A 94 -7.57 6.07 8.12
N PRO A 95 -8.82 6.41 7.79
CA PRO A 95 -9.67 5.52 6.99
C PRO A 95 -9.06 5.26 5.62
N GLY A 96 -9.61 4.31 4.88
CA GLY A 96 -9.07 3.97 3.57
C GLY A 96 -9.97 3.06 2.75
N LEU A 97 -9.46 2.71 1.58
CA LEU A 97 -10.11 1.82 0.62
C LEU A 97 -9.13 0.75 0.18
N TRP A 98 -9.51 -0.51 0.30
CA TRP A 98 -8.71 -1.61 -0.23
C TRP A 98 -8.74 -1.60 -1.76
N LEU A 99 -7.56 -1.53 -2.37
CA LEU A 99 -7.41 -1.55 -3.83
C LEU A 99 -7.25 -2.97 -4.39
N SER A 100 -6.88 -3.92 -3.54
CA SER A 100 -6.82 -5.36 -3.86
C SER A 100 -7.43 -6.18 -2.73
N ASN A 101 -7.69 -7.45 -3.00
CA ASN A 101 -7.91 -8.43 -1.96
C ASN A 101 -6.61 -8.56 -1.14
N GLY A 102 -6.72 -9.00 0.10
CA GLY A 102 -5.55 -9.15 0.95
C GLY A 102 -5.90 -9.61 2.36
N LEU A 103 -4.95 -9.44 3.26
CA LEU A 103 -5.03 -9.84 4.65
C LEU A 103 -4.54 -8.70 5.54
N VAL A 104 -5.23 -8.48 6.65
CA VAL A 104 -4.82 -7.55 7.71
C VAL A 104 -4.77 -8.28 9.04
N TYR A 105 -3.68 -8.08 9.78
CA TYR A 105 -3.59 -8.48 11.18
C TYR A 105 -4.13 -7.36 12.06
N ARG A 106 -4.92 -7.70 13.08
CA ARG A 106 -5.45 -6.73 14.05
C ARG A 106 -5.30 -7.26 15.47
N ALA A 107 -4.98 -6.37 16.41
CA ALA A 107 -4.91 -6.68 17.83
C ALA A 107 -5.17 -5.46 18.69
N PRO A 108 -5.71 -5.62 19.91
CA PRO A 108 -5.85 -4.52 20.87
C PRO A 108 -4.48 -3.96 21.26
N VAL A 109 -4.27 -2.64 21.13
CA VAL A 109 -3.02 -1.95 21.42
C VAL A 109 -2.48 -2.30 22.81
N ALA A 110 -3.33 -2.19 23.83
CA ALA A 110 -2.93 -2.43 25.22
C ALA A 110 -2.48 -3.88 25.46
N ALA A 111 -3.16 -4.85 24.84
CA ALA A 111 -2.76 -6.25 24.94
C ALA A 111 -1.44 -6.50 24.21
N PHE A 112 -1.26 -5.95 23.02
CA PHE A 112 -0.03 -6.08 22.26
C PHE A 112 1.19 -5.50 23.02
N CYS A 113 1.07 -4.27 23.55
CA CYS A 113 2.16 -3.65 24.31
C CYS A 113 2.49 -4.43 25.59
N ARG A 114 1.49 -4.99 26.26
CA ARG A 114 1.71 -5.79 27.48
C ARG A 114 2.45 -7.09 27.18
N GLU A 115 2.06 -7.80 26.11
CA GLU A 115 2.59 -9.11 25.77
C GLU A 115 3.93 -9.04 25.03
N ALA A 116 4.08 -8.08 24.11
CA ALA A 116 5.34 -7.87 23.38
C ALA A 116 6.35 -7.00 24.17
N GLY A 117 5.91 -6.38 25.29
CA GLY A 117 6.77 -5.58 26.15
C GLY A 117 7.41 -4.39 25.44
N GLU A 118 8.66 -4.10 25.81
CA GLU A 118 9.43 -2.99 25.25
C GLU A 118 9.63 -3.13 23.73
N GLU A 119 9.89 -4.34 23.23
CA GLU A 119 10.03 -4.59 21.79
C GLU A 119 8.75 -4.24 21.03
N GLY A 120 7.57 -4.54 21.59
CA GLY A 120 6.29 -4.18 21.00
C GLY A 120 6.11 -2.67 20.89
N VAL A 121 6.46 -1.92 21.93
CA VAL A 121 6.42 -0.45 21.91
C VAL A 121 7.38 0.10 20.87
N GLN A 122 8.62 -0.42 20.82
CA GLN A 122 9.62 -0.01 19.82
C GLN A 122 9.13 -0.30 18.38
N PHE A 123 8.49 -1.45 18.16
CA PHE A 123 7.89 -1.79 16.87
C PHE A 123 6.82 -0.77 16.45
N LEU A 124 5.91 -0.39 17.36
CA LEU A 124 4.87 0.59 17.08
C LEU A 124 5.45 1.97 16.79
N LEU A 125 6.46 2.40 17.57
CA LEU A 125 7.14 3.67 17.34
C LEU A 125 7.87 3.69 15.99
N ALA A 126 8.57 2.62 15.64
CA ALA A 126 9.27 2.50 14.35
C ALA A 126 8.29 2.56 13.18
N GLY A 127 7.17 1.86 13.27
CA GLY A 127 6.09 1.91 12.28
C GLY A 127 5.48 3.31 12.12
N GLY A 128 5.20 3.97 13.23
CA GLY A 128 4.71 5.34 13.26
C GLY A 128 5.70 6.33 12.63
N LEU A 129 6.99 6.23 12.97
CA LEU A 129 8.06 7.06 12.38
C LEU A 129 8.23 6.79 10.88
N LYS A 130 8.16 5.52 10.44
CA LYS A 130 8.18 5.16 9.01
C LYS A 130 7.04 5.86 8.27
N ARG A 131 5.84 5.82 8.84
CA ARG A 131 4.66 6.48 8.27
C ARG A 131 4.83 7.99 8.20
N LEU A 132 5.30 8.64 9.27
CA LEU A 132 5.56 10.07 9.30
C LEU A 132 6.56 10.49 8.21
N LYS A 133 7.70 9.81 8.10
CA LYS A 133 8.70 10.05 7.05
C LYS A 133 8.11 9.90 5.63
N SER A 134 7.24 8.91 5.43
CA SER A 134 6.54 8.72 4.16
C SER A 134 5.62 9.91 3.84
N MET A 135 4.85 10.38 4.82
CA MET A 135 3.98 11.56 4.67
C MET A 135 4.78 12.84 4.37
N GLU A 136 5.89 13.07 5.06
CA GLU A 136 6.79 14.21 4.78
C GLU A 136 7.36 14.15 3.36
N ALA A 137 7.78 12.98 2.90
CA ALA A 137 8.29 12.78 1.54
C ALA A 137 7.22 13.11 0.49
N ARG A 138 5.97 12.68 0.73
CA ARG A 138 4.82 12.99 -0.16
C ARG A 138 4.47 14.48 -0.16
N LEU A 139 4.52 15.12 1.01
CA LEU A 139 4.28 16.55 1.12
C LEU A 139 5.33 17.32 0.31
N ARG A 140 6.62 17.01 0.48
CA ARG A 140 7.69 17.62 -0.33
C ARG A 140 7.47 17.40 -1.82
N CYS A 141 7.06 16.18 -2.20
CA CYS A 141 6.75 15.85 -3.58
C CYS A 141 5.58 16.68 -4.13
N ALA A 142 4.53 16.84 -3.35
CA ALA A 142 3.35 17.63 -3.73
C ALA A 142 3.68 19.11 -3.94
N MET A 143 4.66 19.65 -3.20
CA MET A 143 5.10 21.02 -3.30
C MET A 143 6.15 21.28 -4.40
N SER A 144 6.96 20.26 -4.73
CA SER A 144 8.15 20.44 -5.58
C SER A 144 8.01 19.84 -6.98
N HIS A 145 7.05 18.94 -7.20
CA HIS A 145 6.94 18.19 -8.45
C HIS A 145 5.62 18.45 -9.19
N GLY A 146 5.71 18.48 -10.52
CA GLY A 146 4.55 18.61 -11.40
C GLY A 146 3.66 17.36 -11.42
N ALA A 147 2.50 17.49 -12.06
CA ALA A 147 1.47 16.45 -12.10
C ALA A 147 1.98 15.09 -12.64
N VAL A 148 2.84 15.11 -13.68
CA VAL A 148 3.39 13.89 -14.28
C VAL A 148 4.13 13.04 -13.25
N SER A 149 5.09 13.63 -12.54
CA SER A 149 5.90 12.91 -11.55
C SER A 149 5.06 12.46 -10.35
N ARG A 150 4.07 13.24 -9.93
CA ARG A 150 3.18 12.87 -8.83
C ARG A 150 2.28 11.69 -9.20
N VAL A 151 1.73 11.70 -10.41
CA VAL A 151 0.90 10.59 -10.93
C VAL A 151 1.76 9.34 -11.12
N ALA A 152 2.95 9.46 -11.70
CA ALA A 152 3.87 8.34 -11.88
C ALA A 152 4.24 7.69 -10.54
N SER A 153 4.57 8.49 -9.52
CA SER A 153 4.89 8.02 -8.17
C SER A 153 3.73 7.27 -7.53
N PHE A 154 2.53 7.83 -7.63
CA PHE A 154 1.32 7.22 -7.08
C PHE A 154 1.00 5.86 -7.73
N LEU A 155 1.13 5.76 -9.06
CA LEU A 155 0.92 4.52 -9.79
C LEU A 155 1.97 3.47 -9.44
N LEU A 156 3.24 3.88 -9.22
CA LEU A 156 4.30 2.99 -8.75
C LEU A 156 4.03 2.45 -7.34
N ASP A 157 3.54 3.30 -6.42
CA ASP A 157 3.17 2.86 -5.07
C ASP A 157 2.15 1.72 -5.13
N ILE A 158 1.09 1.92 -5.93
CA ILE A 158 0.04 0.90 -6.08
C ILE A 158 0.59 -0.36 -6.75
N HIS A 159 1.34 -0.20 -7.85
CA HIS A 159 1.93 -1.34 -8.56
C HIS A 159 2.80 -2.19 -7.65
N ARG A 160 3.69 -1.57 -6.88
CA ARG A 160 4.59 -2.27 -5.96
C ARG A 160 3.85 -2.91 -4.78
N ALA A 161 2.75 -2.30 -4.36
CA ALA A 161 1.91 -2.85 -3.30
C ALA A 161 1.08 -4.05 -3.75
N THR A 162 0.64 -4.05 -5.02
CA THR A 162 -0.25 -5.10 -5.56
C THR A 162 0.49 -6.16 -6.36
N GLY A 163 1.69 -5.88 -6.86
CA GLY A 163 2.37 -6.68 -7.87
C GLY A 163 1.66 -6.69 -9.24
N GLY A 164 0.51 -6.01 -9.35
CA GLY A 164 -0.36 -6.04 -10.52
C GLY A 164 -0.10 -4.90 -11.49
N PHE A 165 -0.19 -5.17 -12.79
CA PHE A 165 -0.07 -4.16 -13.84
C PHE A 165 -1.37 -3.40 -14.11
N GLU A 166 -2.50 -3.89 -13.62
CA GLU A 166 -3.80 -3.25 -13.77
C GLU A 166 -4.18 -2.49 -12.51
N ILE A 167 -4.46 -1.19 -12.64
CA ILE A 167 -4.89 -0.33 -11.55
C ILE A 167 -6.35 0.03 -11.80
N ALA A 168 -7.24 -0.45 -10.92
CA ALA A 168 -8.68 -0.28 -11.01
C ALA A 168 -9.14 1.13 -10.56
N LEU A 169 -8.37 2.18 -10.88
CA LEU A 169 -8.70 3.56 -10.61
C LEU A 169 -8.84 4.33 -11.91
N SER A 170 -9.90 5.13 -12.01
CA SER A 170 -10.08 6.05 -13.12
C SER A 170 -9.16 7.27 -12.97
N GLN A 171 -8.89 7.97 -14.09
CA GLN A 171 -8.15 9.23 -14.03
C GLN A 171 -8.81 10.27 -13.12
N SER A 172 -10.15 10.28 -13.06
CA SER A 172 -10.90 11.17 -12.17
C SER A 172 -10.65 10.85 -10.70
N ASN A 173 -10.63 9.56 -10.34
CA ASN A 173 -10.31 9.13 -8.97
C ASN A 173 -8.89 9.53 -8.59
N ILE A 174 -7.91 9.29 -9.47
CA ILE A 174 -6.51 9.67 -9.24
C ILE A 174 -6.35 11.18 -9.11
N GLY A 175 -7.05 11.94 -9.95
CA GLY A 175 -7.06 13.40 -9.87
C GLY A 175 -7.60 13.90 -8.53
N ALA A 176 -8.71 13.34 -8.05
CA ALA A 176 -9.28 13.67 -6.75
C ALA A 176 -8.31 13.31 -5.61
N LEU A 177 -7.77 12.08 -5.60
CA LEU A 177 -6.83 11.59 -4.59
C LEU A 177 -5.56 12.43 -4.50
N LEU A 178 -5.01 12.88 -5.63
CA LEU A 178 -3.81 13.72 -5.68
C LEU A 178 -4.10 15.21 -5.61
N SER A 179 -5.36 15.60 -5.44
CA SER A 179 -5.78 17.01 -5.47
C SER A 179 -5.33 17.73 -6.76
N LEU A 180 -5.44 17.05 -7.90
CA LEU A 180 -5.09 17.58 -9.21
C LEU A 180 -6.34 18.00 -9.98
N ARG A 181 -6.25 19.11 -10.70
CA ARG A 181 -7.30 19.54 -11.63
C ARG A 181 -7.46 18.52 -12.77
N ARG A 182 -8.66 18.39 -13.30
CA ARG A 182 -8.98 17.47 -14.42
C ARG A 182 -8.05 17.65 -15.64
N SER A 183 -7.72 18.87 -15.98
CA SER A 183 -6.77 19.16 -17.06
C SER A 183 -5.37 18.64 -16.77
N SER A 184 -4.88 18.83 -15.53
CA SER A 184 -3.56 18.38 -15.11
C SER A 184 -3.42 16.86 -15.09
N ILE A 185 -4.44 16.13 -14.62
CA ILE A 185 -4.42 14.66 -14.63
C ILE A 185 -4.49 14.11 -16.06
N ASN A 186 -5.33 14.71 -16.93
CA ASN A 186 -5.41 14.31 -18.33
C ASN A 186 -4.07 14.50 -19.04
N GLN A 187 -3.43 15.66 -18.87
CA GLN A 187 -2.13 15.95 -19.45
C GLN A 187 -1.05 14.99 -18.90
N ALA A 188 -1.03 14.74 -17.60
CA ALA A 188 -0.08 13.79 -16.99
C ALA A 188 -0.25 12.38 -17.59
N CYS A 189 -1.47 11.88 -17.69
CA CYS A 189 -1.73 10.56 -18.28
C CYS A 189 -1.39 10.51 -19.78
N GLN A 190 -1.56 11.62 -20.51
CA GLN A 190 -1.11 11.71 -21.91
C GLN A 190 0.41 11.64 -22.03
N SER A 191 1.14 12.39 -21.19
CA SER A 191 2.60 12.36 -21.17
C SER A 191 3.15 10.98 -20.81
N LEU A 192 2.59 10.33 -19.78
CA LEU A 192 2.99 8.98 -19.37
C LEU A 192 2.69 7.93 -20.46
N ARG A 193 1.59 8.10 -21.20
CA ARG A 193 1.24 7.25 -22.34
C ARG A 193 2.18 7.47 -23.52
N ALA A 194 2.48 8.72 -23.84
CA ALA A 194 3.43 9.05 -24.90
C ALA A 194 4.84 8.51 -24.63
N ALA A 195 5.25 8.48 -23.37
CA ALA A 195 6.49 7.86 -22.92
C ALA A 195 6.47 6.31 -22.92
N GLY A 196 5.32 5.68 -23.18
CA GLY A 196 5.19 4.23 -23.16
C GLY A 196 5.02 3.60 -21.77
N ALA A 197 4.93 4.41 -20.70
CA ALA A 197 4.84 3.93 -19.33
C ALA A 197 3.50 3.23 -19.02
N LEU A 198 2.41 3.69 -19.65
CA LEU A 198 1.06 3.16 -19.38
C LEU A 198 0.15 3.22 -20.61
N ARG A 199 -0.97 2.53 -20.54
CA ARG A 199 -2.13 2.71 -21.42
C ARG A 199 -3.41 2.80 -20.59
N THR A 200 -4.45 3.39 -21.18
CA THR A 200 -5.79 3.43 -20.57
C THR A 200 -6.72 2.51 -21.35
N VAL A 201 -7.41 1.61 -20.66
CA VAL A 201 -8.38 0.69 -21.26
C VAL A 201 -9.65 0.71 -20.43
N ARG A 202 -10.77 1.07 -21.05
CA ARG A 202 -12.10 1.10 -20.42
C ARG A 202 -12.12 1.83 -19.06
N GLY A 203 -11.39 2.95 -18.94
CA GLY A 203 -11.33 3.76 -17.72
C GLY A 203 -10.35 3.25 -16.65
N ARG A 204 -9.66 2.13 -16.88
CA ARG A 204 -8.61 1.59 -16.02
C ARG A 204 -7.24 1.93 -16.58
N ILE A 205 -6.25 1.98 -15.71
CA ILE A 205 -4.85 2.22 -16.07
C ILE A 205 -4.12 0.88 -16.09
N LEU A 206 -3.45 0.60 -17.19
CA LEU A 206 -2.58 -0.55 -17.36
C LEU A 206 -1.14 -0.06 -17.47
N LEU A 207 -0.31 -0.46 -16.55
CA LEU A 207 1.13 -0.23 -16.63
C LEU A 207 1.72 -1.06 -17.76
N LYS A 208 2.68 -0.49 -18.48
CA LYS A 208 3.37 -1.11 -19.58
C LYS A 208 4.84 -1.35 -19.26
N ASP A 209 5.45 -0.38 -18.62
CA ASP A 209 6.87 -0.40 -18.31
C ASP A 209 7.11 0.31 -16.97
N GLU A 210 7.51 -0.48 -15.95
CA GLU A 210 7.81 0.04 -14.62
C GLU A 210 9.06 0.92 -14.64
N ALA A 211 10.08 0.57 -15.44
CA ALA A 211 11.32 1.33 -15.49
C ALA A 211 11.11 2.73 -16.08
N VAL A 212 10.32 2.82 -17.15
CA VAL A 212 9.92 4.10 -17.73
C VAL A 212 9.07 4.89 -16.74
N LEU A 213 8.12 4.26 -16.05
CA LEU A 213 7.30 4.93 -15.06
C LEU A 213 8.16 5.45 -13.90
N ALA A 214 9.11 4.65 -13.41
CA ALA A 214 10.03 5.02 -12.34
C ALA A 214 10.95 6.19 -12.72
N SER A 215 11.39 6.27 -13.99
CA SER A 215 12.22 7.38 -14.49
C SER A 215 11.48 8.72 -14.49
N LEU A 216 10.14 8.67 -14.63
CA LEU A 216 9.26 9.86 -14.65
C LEU A 216 8.70 10.20 -13.26
N ALA A 217 8.85 9.29 -12.30
CA ALA A 217 8.44 9.48 -10.92
C ALA A 217 9.29 10.53 -10.20
N CYS A 218 8.88 10.94 -9.01
CA CYS A 218 9.61 11.93 -8.25
C CYS A 218 10.92 11.36 -7.64
N CYS A 219 11.77 12.24 -7.16
CA CYS A 219 13.16 11.93 -6.77
C CYS A 219 13.34 10.86 -5.69
N HIS A 220 12.33 10.59 -4.87
CA HIS A 220 12.42 9.52 -3.87
C HIS A 220 12.16 8.12 -4.44
N TYR A 221 11.73 8.03 -5.71
CA TYR A 221 11.58 6.78 -6.45
C TYR A 221 12.80 6.40 -7.29
N ARG A 222 13.88 7.17 -7.22
CA ARG A 222 15.11 6.74 -7.89
C ARG A 222 15.41 5.30 -7.47
N PRO A 223 15.67 4.38 -8.42
CA PRO A 223 16.05 3.03 -8.09
C PRO A 223 17.17 3.10 -7.07
N ARG A 224 17.02 2.41 -5.95
CA ARG A 224 18.13 2.22 -5.02
C ARG A 224 19.28 1.72 -5.85
N SER A 225 20.44 2.37 -5.72
CA SER A 225 21.64 2.00 -6.50
C SER A 225 21.83 0.47 -6.39
N PRO A 226 22.25 -0.20 -7.47
CA PRO A 226 22.52 -1.64 -7.43
C PRO A 226 23.37 -2.06 -6.23
N ALA A 227 24.29 -1.21 -5.79
CA ALA A 227 25.09 -1.40 -4.58
C ALA A 227 24.28 -1.63 -3.29
N PHE A 228 23.04 -1.15 -3.20
CA PHE A 228 22.20 -1.40 -2.03
C PHE A 228 21.48 -2.77 -2.10
N ALA A 229 21.14 -3.21 -3.31
CA ALA A 229 20.60 -4.55 -3.53
C ALA A 229 21.68 -5.63 -3.31
N GLU A 230 22.92 -5.37 -3.74
CA GLU A 230 24.07 -6.23 -3.51
C GLU A 230 24.48 -6.32 -2.05
N ALA A 231 24.37 -5.21 -1.28
CA ALA A 231 24.65 -5.22 0.15
C ALA A 231 23.65 -6.09 0.93
N ILE A 232 22.36 -6.05 0.58
CA ILE A 232 21.33 -6.92 1.19
C ILE A 232 21.54 -8.38 0.80
N ALA A 233 21.94 -8.66 -0.45
CA ALA A 233 22.23 -10.02 -0.89
C ALA A 233 23.51 -10.60 -0.24
N ALA A 234 24.49 -9.76 0.08
CA ALA A 234 25.72 -10.17 0.76
C ALA A 234 25.53 -10.42 2.27
N GLU A 235 24.56 -9.77 2.93
CA GLU A 235 24.19 -10.04 4.33
C GLU A 235 23.30 -11.29 4.49
N ALA A 236 22.70 -11.77 3.40
CA ALA A 236 21.81 -12.94 3.40
C ALA A 236 22.53 -14.25 2.97
N ALA A 237 23.81 -14.20 2.63
CA ALA A 237 24.66 -15.33 2.25
C ALA A 237 25.62 -15.71 3.37
#